data_72f64f84668be1015a779ef8610277e7
#
_entry.id   72f64f84668be1015a779ef8610277e7
#
_cell.length_a   1.000
_cell.length_b   1.000
_cell.length_c   1.000
_cell.angle_alpha   90.00
_cell.angle_beta   90.00
_cell.angle_gamma   90.00
#
_symmetry.space_group_name_H-M   'P 1'
#
loop_
_entity.id
_entity.type
_entity.pdbx_description
1 polymer ?
#
loop_
_entity_poly.entity_id
_entity_poly.type
_entity_poly.pdbx_seq_one_letter_code
_entity_poly.pdbx_strand_id
1 'polypeptide(L)'
;SERAINNKLTDEQVDEVLYIVKNKVDNKAYTNTNEIHSFVMEALFNVNQDVYLQYKSYRDYKKRYAESLKKTKELSEKIVIDGDNENANKDSTLNSTKQSLISEVIMKELMETFELNPEWEKAMKEGWIHIHDKGSRYLNQINCQLFDLGNLLKRGIYLNGGRYTNPSTIQTAFAVVGDVTLSTSAQQYGGFTLSEIDTVLAPYAESTYN
;
A
#
# COMPACT_ATOMS: atom_id res chain seq x y z
N SER A 1 14.48 -18.83 -19.23
CA SER A 1 15.19 -17.61 -19.72
C SER A 1 14.52 -16.97 -20.92
N GLU A 2 13.97 -17.71 -21.88
CA GLU A 2 13.28 -17.16 -23.07
C GLU A 2 12.08 -16.25 -22.75
N ARG A 3 11.38 -16.46 -21.65
CA ARG A 3 10.20 -15.66 -21.23
C ARG A 3 10.53 -14.25 -20.70
N ALA A 4 11.80 -14.00 -20.42
CA ALA A 4 12.23 -12.74 -19.79
C ALA A 4 12.89 -11.76 -20.77
N ILE A 5 13.08 -12.14 -22.02
CA ILE A 5 13.94 -11.43 -22.96
C ILE A 5 13.15 -11.15 -24.24
N ASN A 6 12.88 -9.88 -24.52
CA ASN A 6 12.23 -9.45 -25.77
C ASN A 6 13.13 -9.58 -26.98
N ASN A 7 14.45 -9.44 -26.80
CA ASN A 7 15.46 -9.68 -27.84
C ASN A 7 15.94 -11.11 -27.74
N LYS A 8 15.93 -11.83 -28.85
CA LYS A 8 16.43 -13.20 -28.92
C LYS A 8 17.91 -13.20 -29.21
N LEU A 9 18.60 -14.14 -28.56
CA LEU A 9 19.95 -14.51 -28.97
C LEU A 9 19.86 -15.26 -30.31
N THR A 10 20.88 -15.16 -31.14
CA THR A 10 21.06 -16.11 -32.28
C THR A 10 21.43 -17.48 -31.74
N ASP A 11 21.27 -18.52 -32.54
CA ASP A 11 21.62 -19.89 -32.15
C ASP A 11 23.11 -20.01 -31.76
N GLU A 12 23.98 -19.33 -32.53
CA GLU A 12 25.43 -19.27 -32.22
C GLU A 12 25.69 -18.59 -30.87
N GLN A 13 25.00 -17.51 -30.57
CA GLN A 13 25.10 -16.81 -29.27
C GLN A 13 24.60 -17.68 -28.11
N VAL A 14 23.53 -18.46 -28.34
CA VAL A 14 23.02 -19.41 -27.33
C VAL A 14 24.08 -20.47 -27.04
N ASP A 15 24.68 -21.04 -28.06
CA ASP A 15 25.72 -22.07 -27.93
C ASP A 15 26.96 -21.51 -27.20
N GLU A 16 27.36 -20.29 -27.51
CA GLU A 16 28.48 -19.62 -26.85
C GLU A 16 28.18 -19.38 -25.34
N VAL A 17 27.00 -18.86 -25.00
CA VAL A 17 26.58 -18.67 -23.60
C VAL A 17 26.55 -19.99 -22.86
N LEU A 18 25.98 -21.04 -23.47
CA LEU A 18 25.93 -22.37 -22.88
C LEU A 18 27.31 -22.96 -22.63
N TYR A 19 28.23 -22.81 -23.59
CA TYR A 19 29.62 -23.26 -23.45
C TYR A 19 30.32 -22.57 -22.27
N ILE A 20 30.22 -21.23 -22.17
CA ILE A 20 30.83 -20.47 -21.07
C ILE A 20 30.27 -20.90 -19.71
N VAL A 21 28.94 -21.00 -19.61
CA VAL A 21 28.27 -21.38 -18.35
C VAL A 21 28.63 -22.80 -17.96
N LYS A 22 28.58 -23.74 -18.91
CA LYS A 22 28.90 -25.16 -18.65
C LYS A 22 30.33 -25.33 -18.15
N ASN A 23 31.29 -24.68 -18.80
CA ASN A 23 32.69 -24.73 -18.36
C ASN A 23 32.88 -24.22 -16.93
N LYS A 24 32.14 -23.16 -16.54
CA LYS A 24 32.22 -22.64 -15.17
C LYS A 24 31.60 -23.58 -14.14
N VAL A 25 30.50 -24.21 -14.50
CA VAL A 25 29.83 -25.21 -13.63
C VAL A 25 30.69 -26.46 -13.46
N ASP A 26 31.20 -27.00 -14.55
CA ASP A 26 31.99 -28.25 -14.55
C ASP A 26 33.34 -28.12 -13.79
N ASN A 27 33.86 -26.90 -13.69
CA ASN A 27 35.07 -26.58 -12.91
C ASN A 27 34.82 -26.39 -11.40
N LYS A 28 33.59 -26.55 -10.92
CA LYS A 28 33.24 -26.44 -9.50
C LYS A 28 32.71 -27.75 -8.93
N ALA A 29 33.12 -28.08 -7.72
CA ALA A 29 32.61 -29.23 -6.99
C ALA A 29 31.13 -29.13 -6.60
N TYR A 30 30.64 -27.90 -6.44
CA TYR A 30 29.25 -27.58 -6.13
C TYR A 30 28.88 -26.18 -6.68
N THR A 31 27.69 -26.07 -7.23
CA THR A 31 27.18 -24.78 -7.76
C THR A 31 25.72 -24.60 -7.33
N ASN A 32 25.41 -23.48 -6.73
CA ASN A 32 24.04 -23.11 -6.39
C ASN A 32 23.39 -22.28 -7.49
N THR A 33 22.07 -22.12 -7.42
CA THR A 33 21.27 -21.41 -8.42
C THR A 33 21.72 -19.96 -8.62
N ASN A 34 22.15 -19.26 -7.55
CA ASN A 34 22.60 -17.88 -7.65
C ASN A 34 23.93 -17.75 -8.40
N GLU A 35 24.85 -18.71 -8.19
CA GLU A 35 26.10 -18.77 -8.94
C GLU A 35 25.85 -19.05 -10.42
N ILE A 36 24.94 -19.96 -10.76
CA ILE A 36 24.55 -20.21 -12.15
C ILE A 36 24.02 -18.92 -12.79
N HIS A 37 23.17 -18.17 -12.11
CA HIS A 37 22.72 -16.88 -12.61
C HIS A 37 23.85 -15.87 -12.80
N SER A 38 24.84 -15.85 -11.91
CA SER A 38 26.02 -14.99 -12.08
C SER A 38 26.84 -15.38 -13.30
N PHE A 39 27.02 -16.67 -13.55
CA PHE A 39 27.72 -17.16 -14.76
C PHE A 39 26.95 -16.80 -16.04
N VAL A 40 25.61 -16.95 -16.02
CA VAL A 40 24.76 -16.55 -17.15
C VAL A 40 24.87 -15.04 -17.40
N MET A 41 24.86 -14.22 -16.35
CA MET A 41 25.00 -12.76 -16.49
C MET A 41 26.36 -12.38 -17.08
N GLU A 42 27.45 -13.01 -16.62
CA GLU A 42 28.79 -12.77 -17.15
C GLU A 42 28.91 -13.22 -18.61
N ALA A 43 28.37 -14.39 -18.94
CA ALA A 43 28.36 -14.88 -20.32
C ALA A 43 27.57 -13.94 -21.25
N LEU A 44 26.37 -13.53 -20.83
CA LEU A 44 25.54 -12.58 -21.60
C LEU A 44 26.20 -11.21 -21.76
N PHE A 45 26.89 -10.72 -20.74
CA PHE A 45 27.63 -9.45 -20.83
C PHE A 45 28.69 -9.48 -21.93
N ASN A 46 29.37 -10.62 -22.11
CA ASN A 46 30.40 -10.78 -23.13
C ASN A 46 29.82 -11.03 -24.54
N VAL A 47 28.70 -11.75 -24.63
CA VAL A 47 28.12 -12.19 -25.90
C VAL A 47 27.12 -11.18 -26.48
N ASN A 48 26.24 -10.60 -25.65
CA ASN A 48 25.22 -9.65 -26.09
C ASN A 48 24.77 -8.76 -24.93
N GLN A 49 25.25 -7.51 -24.95
CA GLN A 49 24.97 -6.55 -23.87
C GLN A 49 23.49 -6.17 -23.74
N ASP A 50 22.73 -6.10 -24.83
CA ASP A 50 21.30 -5.78 -24.77
C ASP A 50 20.50 -6.88 -24.06
N VAL A 51 20.81 -8.13 -24.39
CA VAL A 51 20.22 -9.29 -23.73
C VAL A 51 20.67 -9.38 -22.27
N TYR A 52 21.92 -9.06 -21.96
CA TYR A 52 22.40 -8.94 -20.58
C TYR A 52 21.61 -7.93 -19.77
N LEU A 53 21.39 -6.71 -20.30
CA LEU A 53 20.65 -5.66 -19.60
C LEU A 53 19.19 -6.09 -19.33
N GLN A 54 18.55 -6.72 -20.29
CA GLN A 54 17.19 -7.25 -20.11
C GLN A 54 17.14 -8.38 -19.08
N TYR A 55 18.07 -9.31 -19.13
CA TYR A 55 18.15 -10.39 -18.17
C TYR A 55 18.43 -9.88 -16.76
N LYS A 56 19.34 -8.94 -16.59
CA LYS A 56 19.63 -8.27 -15.32
C LYS A 56 18.39 -7.56 -14.77
N SER A 57 17.72 -6.75 -15.58
CA SER A 57 16.49 -6.04 -15.19
C SER A 57 15.40 -7.02 -14.71
N TYR A 58 15.21 -8.13 -15.42
CA TYR A 58 14.27 -9.17 -15.02
C TYR A 58 14.66 -9.85 -13.69
N ARG A 59 15.94 -10.10 -13.47
CA ARG A 59 16.44 -10.67 -12.21
C ARG A 59 16.24 -9.72 -11.05
N ASP A 60 16.57 -8.44 -11.24
CA ASP A 60 16.39 -7.40 -10.23
C ASP A 60 14.91 -7.23 -9.89
N TYR A 61 14.02 -7.24 -10.89
CA TYR A 61 12.56 -7.25 -10.69
C TYR A 61 12.10 -8.45 -9.86
N LYS A 62 12.52 -9.67 -10.20
CA LYS A 62 12.16 -10.88 -9.45
C LYS A 62 12.66 -10.85 -8.01
N LYS A 63 13.86 -10.35 -7.78
CA LYS A 63 14.43 -10.20 -6.43
C LYS A 63 13.61 -9.21 -5.61
N ARG A 64 13.33 -8.02 -6.15
CA ARG A 64 12.49 -7.01 -5.49
C ARG A 64 11.10 -7.56 -5.17
N TYR A 65 10.49 -8.27 -6.09
CA TYR A 65 9.18 -8.91 -5.88
C TYR A 65 9.21 -9.93 -4.73
N ALA A 66 10.21 -10.80 -4.68
CA ALA A 66 10.35 -11.79 -3.62
C ALA A 66 10.61 -11.13 -2.25
N GLU A 67 11.44 -10.09 -2.20
CA GLU A 67 11.71 -9.31 -1.00
C GLU A 67 10.46 -8.58 -0.50
N SER A 68 9.69 -7.97 -1.41
CA SER A 68 8.42 -7.31 -1.09
C SER A 68 7.40 -8.28 -0.52
N LEU A 69 7.23 -9.47 -1.14
CA LEU A 69 6.34 -10.50 -0.61
C LEU A 69 6.74 -10.98 0.79
N LYS A 70 8.04 -11.19 1.01
CA LYS A 70 8.55 -11.59 2.32
C LYS A 70 8.27 -10.53 3.37
N LYS A 71 8.58 -9.27 3.07
CA LYS A 71 8.34 -8.12 3.95
C LYS A 71 6.84 -7.95 4.25
N THR A 72 5.99 -8.04 3.22
CA THR A 72 4.53 -7.98 3.37
C THR A 72 4.03 -9.07 4.33
N LYS A 73 4.51 -10.30 4.17
CA LYS A 73 4.15 -11.41 5.04
C LYS A 73 4.57 -11.15 6.49
N GLU A 74 5.83 -10.78 6.73
CA GLU A 74 6.37 -10.52 8.07
C GLU A 74 5.61 -9.39 8.79
N LEU A 75 5.32 -8.28 8.10
CA LEU A 75 4.56 -7.16 8.65
C LEU A 75 3.11 -7.55 8.94
N SER A 76 2.47 -8.32 8.04
CA SER A 76 1.11 -8.79 8.24
C SER A 76 1.00 -9.74 9.44
N GLU A 77 1.94 -10.67 9.58
CA GLU A 77 2.02 -11.59 10.73
C GLU A 77 2.20 -10.80 12.04
N LYS A 78 3.05 -9.78 12.04
CA LYS A 78 3.23 -8.89 13.20
C LYS A 78 1.91 -8.19 13.59
N ILE A 79 1.16 -7.65 12.63
CA ILE A 79 -0.13 -7.02 12.90
C ILE A 79 -1.13 -8.02 13.49
N VAL A 80 -1.15 -9.25 12.99
CA VAL A 80 -2.05 -10.29 13.51
C VAL A 80 -1.76 -10.61 14.97
N ILE A 81 -0.47 -10.71 15.34
CA ILE A 81 -0.01 -11.11 16.68
C ILE A 81 -0.07 -9.93 17.66
N ASP A 82 0.61 -8.84 17.32
CA ASP A 82 0.89 -7.74 18.23
C ASP A 82 -0.13 -6.58 18.11
N GLY A 83 -0.85 -6.50 16.99
CA GLY A 83 -1.63 -5.32 16.61
C GLY A 83 -0.72 -4.16 16.18
N ASP A 84 -1.29 -2.95 16.18
CA ASP A 84 -0.58 -1.69 15.93
C ASP A 84 -0.82 -0.77 17.12
N ASN A 85 0.16 -0.69 18.00
CA ASN A 85 0.10 0.13 19.19
C ASN A 85 0.48 1.61 18.95
N GLU A 86 0.98 1.93 17.75
CA GLU A 86 1.38 3.29 17.39
C GLU A 86 0.19 4.12 16.89
N ASN A 87 -0.86 3.47 16.40
CA ASN A 87 -2.07 4.15 15.91
C ASN A 87 -3.12 4.29 17.02
N ALA A 88 -3.10 5.42 17.72
CA ALA A 88 -4.04 5.73 18.78
C ALA A 88 -5.50 5.95 18.32
N ASN A 89 -5.76 6.06 17.01
CA ASN A 89 -7.09 6.33 16.47
C ASN A 89 -7.90 5.06 16.18
N LYS A 90 -7.27 3.89 16.22
CA LYS A 90 -7.91 2.60 15.92
C LYS A 90 -7.58 1.55 16.97
N ASP A 91 -8.58 0.79 17.37
CA ASP A 91 -8.38 -0.36 18.24
C ASP A 91 -7.86 -1.55 17.42
N SER A 92 -6.56 -1.79 17.50
CA SER A 92 -5.87 -2.88 16.78
C SER A 92 -6.16 -4.28 17.32
N THR A 93 -6.97 -4.41 18.38
CA THR A 93 -7.47 -5.71 18.86
C THR A 93 -8.60 -6.25 17.98
N LEU A 94 -9.32 -5.36 17.29
CA LEU A 94 -10.44 -5.71 16.42
C LEU A 94 -9.96 -6.31 15.09
N ASN A 95 -10.60 -7.39 14.66
CA ASN A 95 -10.28 -8.05 13.39
C ASN A 95 -10.45 -7.14 12.17
N SER A 96 -11.47 -6.28 12.14
CA SER A 96 -11.69 -5.30 11.08
C SER A 96 -10.55 -4.28 10.99
N THR A 97 -10.04 -3.84 12.12
CA THR A 97 -8.87 -2.96 12.18
C THR A 97 -7.62 -3.67 11.67
N LYS A 98 -7.38 -4.91 12.10
CA LYS A 98 -6.25 -5.72 11.62
C LYS A 98 -6.30 -5.91 10.11
N GLN A 99 -7.47 -6.19 9.54
CA GLN A 99 -7.65 -6.29 8.08
C GLN A 99 -7.29 -4.97 7.37
N SER A 100 -7.73 -3.83 7.90
CA SER A 100 -7.41 -2.50 7.35
C SER A 100 -5.90 -2.23 7.39
N LEU A 101 -5.24 -2.55 8.50
CA LEU A 101 -3.79 -2.38 8.65
C LEU A 101 -2.98 -3.28 7.71
N ILE A 102 -3.40 -4.54 7.53
CA ILE A 102 -2.76 -5.46 6.58
C ILE A 102 -2.95 -4.97 5.15
N SER A 103 -4.16 -4.48 4.81
CA SER A 103 -4.41 -3.86 3.50
C SER A 103 -3.49 -2.69 3.23
N GLU A 104 -3.28 -1.81 4.21
CA GLU A 104 -2.34 -0.68 4.14
C GLU A 104 -0.90 -1.15 3.86
N VAL A 105 -0.43 -2.18 4.57
CA VAL A 105 0.89 -2.78 4.34
C VAL A 105 1.04 -3.26 2.90
N ILE A 106 0.05 -4.01 2.40
CA ILE A 106 0.08 -4.55 1.03
C ILE A 106 0.14 -3.42 0.01
N MET A 107 -0.73 -2.43 0.13
CA MET A 107 -0.82 -1.31 -0.82
C MET A 107 0.44 -0.45 -0.82
N LYS A 108 1.00 -0.19 0.36
CA LYS A 108 2.26 0.53 0.50
C LYS A 108 3.42 -0.22 -0.15
N GLU A 109 3.54 -1.52 0.07
CA GLU A 109 4.59 -2.34 -0.54
C GLU A 109 4.45 -2.42 -2.07
N LEU A 110 3.24 -2.52 -2.58
CA LEU A 110 2.99 -2.49 -4.03
C LEU A 110 3.44 -1.15 -4.64
N MET A 111 3.07 -0.04 -4.02
CA MET A 111 3.46 1.29 -4.47
C MET A 111 4.98 1.47 -4.44
N GLU A 112 5.62 1.15 -3.31
CA GLU A 112 7.08 1.29 -3.14
C GLU A 112 7.86 0.38 -4.11
N THR A 113 7.37 -0.82 -4.38
CA THR A 113 8.10 -1.81 -5.19
C THR A 113 7.93 -1.58 -6.70
N PHE A 114 6.74 -1.15 -7.14
CA PHE A 114 6.38 -1.19 -8.56
C PHE A 114 6.07 0.17 -9.19
N GLU A 115 5.62 1.14 -8.41
CA GLU A 115 5.16 2.42 -8.95
C GLU A 115 6.02 3.62 -8.56
N LEU A 116 6.78 3.53 -7.47
CA LEU A 116 7.60 4.63 -7.02
C LEU A 116 8.76 4.87 -8.00
N ASN A 117 8.87 6.10 -8.49
CA ASN A 117 9.98 6.51 -9.34
C ASN A 117 11.30 6.33 -8.55
N PRO A 118 12.35 5.69 -9.15
CA PRO A 118 13.62 5.45 -8.49
C PRO A 118 14.31 6.72 -7.95
N GLU A 119 14.13 7.87 -8.62
CA GLU A 119 14.68 9.14 -8.16
C GLU A 119 13.98 9.61 -6.87
N TRP A 120 12.66 9.43 -6.78
CA TRP A 120 11.89 9.74 -5.58
C TRP A 120 12.20 8.77 -4.43
N GLU A 121 12.35 7.49 -4.75
CA GLU A 121 12.79 6.49 -3.78
C GLU A 121 14.14 6.88 -3.16
N LYS A 122 15.10 7.31 -4.00
CA LYS A 122 16.40 7.80 -3.56
C LYS A 122 16.25 9.05 -2.68
N ALA A 123 15.51 10.04 -3.14
CA ALA A 123 15.29 11.29 -2.39
C ALA A 123 14.62 11.04 -1.02
N MET A 124 13.70 10.07 -0.93
CA MET A 124 13.11 9.64 0.34
C MET A 124 14.13 8.99 1.27
N LYS A 125 14.97 8.08 0.73
CA LYS A 125 16.03 7.42 1.51
C LYS A 125 17.07 8.39 2.04
N GLU A 126 17.35 9.43 1.28
CA GLU A 126 18.26 10.51 1.65
C GLU A 126 17.62 11.58 2.54
N GLY A 127 16.30 11.49 2.80
CA GLY A 127 15.57 12.42 3.69
C GLY A 127 15.19 13.76 3.05
N TRP A 128 15.32 13.90 1.72
CA TRP A 128 14.95 15.14 1.03
C TRP A 128 13.45 15.34 0.88
N ILE A 129 12.69 14.25 0.73
CA ILE A 129 11.23 14.28 0.61
C ILE A 129 10.62 13.20 1.49
N HIS A 130 9.37 13.43 1.91
CA HIS A 130 8.52 12.43 2.55
C HIS A 130 7.22 12.31 1.77
N ILE A 131 6.87 11.10 1.33
CA ILE A 131 5.58 10.80 0.71
C ILE A 131 4.69 10.17 1.77
N HIS A 132 3.67 10.91 2.19
CA HIS A 132 2.70 10.48 3.17
C HIS A 132 1.68 9.51 2.53
N ASP A 133 1.11 8.61 3.32
CA ASP A 133 0.01 7.71 2.94
C ASP A 133 0.21 7.00 1.59
N LYS A 134 1.37 6.40 1.38
CA LYS A 134 1.72 5.72 0.12
C LYS A 134 0.72 4.64 -0.31
N GLY A 135 0.07 3.98 0.64
CA GLY A 135 -1.00 3.01 0.38
C GLY A 135 -2.25 3.61 -0.27
N SER A 136 -2.50 4.91 -0.10
CA SER A 136 -3.63 5.63 -0.70
C SER A 136 -3.60 5.69 -2.23
N ARG A 137 -2.50 5.32 -2.85
CA ARG A 137 -2.39 5.26 -4.32
C ARG A 137 -3.41 4.31 -4.95
N TYR A 138 -3.70 3.19 -4.29
CA TYR A 138 -4.64 2.17 -4.77
C TYR A 138 -6.04 2.32 -4.20
N LEU A 139 -6.12 2.72 -2.94
CA LEU A 139 -7.39 2.91 -2.24
C LEU A 139 -7.38 4.30 -1.62
N ASN A 140 -8.09 5.22 -2.23
CA ASN A 140 -8.15 6.62 -1.80
C ASN A 140 -8.85 6.73 -0.43
N GLN A 141 -8.15 6.33 0.62
CA GLN A 141 -8.63 6.39 1.99
C GLN A 141 -8.29 7.74 2.61
N ILE A 142 -9.27 8.40 3.17
CA ILE A 142 -9.08 9.68 3.86
C ILE A 142 -8.37 9.41 5.19
N ASN A 143 -7.26 10.09 5.43
CA ASN A 143 -6.53 9.93 6.70
C ASN A 143 -7.25 10.66 7.83
N CYS A 144 -7.36 11.99 7.74
CA CYS A 144 -8.03 12.81 8.76
C CYS A 144 -9.09 13.68 8.12
N GLN A 145 -10.20 13.93 8.84
CA GLN A 145 -11.30 14.73 8.33
C GLN A 145 -11.89 15.61 9.42
N LEU A 146 -12.24 16.83 9.01
CA LEU A 146 -13.07 17.77 9.79
C LEU A 146 -14.45 17.84 9.15
N PHE A 147 -15.49 17.56 9.92
CA PHE A 147 -16.88 17.70 9.51
C PHE A 147 -17.45 19.05 9.92
N ASP A 148 -17.98 19.78 8.95
CA ASP A 148 -18.88 20.91 9.19
C ASP A 148 -20.26 20.38 9.57
N LEU A 149 -20.44 20.09 10.86
CA LEU A 149 -21.65 19.48 11.39
C LEU A 149 -22.89 20.37 11.19
N GLY A 150 -22.71 21.69 11.28
CA GLY A 150 -23.79 22.64 11.09
C GLY A 150 -24.41 22.59 9.69
N ASN A 151 -23.57 22.59 8.66
CA ASN A 151 -24.03 22.44 7.28
C ASN A 151 -24.61 21.05 7.03
N LEU A 152 -24.02 20.01 7.59
CA LEU A 152 -24.48 18.64 7.43
C LEU A 152 -25.90 18.46 7.97
N LEU A 153 -26.18 18.91 9.17
CA LEU A 153 -27.52 18.81 9.77
C LEU A 153 -28.55 19.68 9.04
N LYS A 154 -28.18 20.89 8.59
CA LYS A 154 -29.08 21.77 7.88
C LYS A 154 -29.44 21.29 6.47
N ARG A 155 -28.47 20.83 5.70
CA ARG A 155 -28.65 20.39 4.30
C ARG A 155 -29.10 18.96 4.15
N GLY A 156 -28.89 18.16 5.20
CA GLY A 156 -29.02 16.74 5.15
C GLY A 156 -27.86 16.04 4.44
N ILE A 157 -27.84 14.75 4.48
CA ILE A 157 -26.79 13.90 3.90
C ILE A 157 -27.39 12.62 3.31
N TYR A 158 -26.76 12.10 2.25
CA TYR A 158 -26.98 10.73 1.78
C TYR A 158 -25.96 9.81 2.43
N LEU A 159 -26.43 8.80 3.16
CA LEU A 159 -25.59 7.86 3.87
C LEU A 159 -26.23 6.47 3.85
N ASN A 160 -25.46 5.44 3.56
CA ASN A 160 -25.91 4.04 3.58
C ASN A 160 -27.20 3.78 2.79
N GLY A 161 -27.37 4.46 1.63
CA GLY A 161 -28.55 4.31 0.77
C GLY A 161 -29.79 5.09 1.24
N GLY A 162 -29.72 5.83 2.33
CA GLY A 162 -30.78 6.68 2.86
C GLY A 162 -30.46 8.18 2.82
N ARG A 163 -31.51 9.01 2.75
CA ARG A 163 -31.38 10.44 2.88
C ARG A 163 -31.77 10.88 4.28
N TYR A 164 -30.83 11.47 4.99
CA TYR A 164 -31.08 12.14 6.27
C TYR A 164 -31.44 13.60 6.00
N THR A 165 -32.56 14.05 6.50
CA THR A 165 -33.01 15.44 6.41
C THR A 165 -32.69 16.18 7.70
N ASN A 166 -32.92 17.49 7.72
CA ASN A 166 -32.73 18.32 8.90
C ASN A 166 -33.53 17.74 10.10
N PRO A 167 -32.85 17.35 11.20
CA PRO A 167 -33.53 16.83 12.38
C PRO A 167 -34.38 17.92 13.05
N SER A 168 -35.45 17.52 13.73
CA SER A 168 -36.32 18.42 14.48
C SER A 168 -36.15 18.35 15.99
N THR A 169 -35.48 17.32 16.49
CA THR A 169 -35.26 17.08 17.93
C THR A 169 -33.80 16.76 18.21
N ILE A 170 -33.37 16.96 19.45
CA ILE A 170 -31.99 16.63 19.86
C ILE A 170 -31.69 15.15 19.71
N GLN A 171 -32.66 14.28 19.96
CA GLN A 171 -32.49 12.82 19.82
C GLN A 171 -32.23 12.43 18.37
N THR A 172 -32.99 13.01 17.41
CA THR A 172 -32.77 12.76 15.98
C THR A 172 -31.47 13.37 15.49
N ALA A 173 -31.08 14.54 16.02
CA ALA A 173 -29.78 15.14 15.71
C ALA A 173 -28.62 14.24 16.16
N PHE A 174 -28.66 13.72 17.37
CA PHE A 174 -27.64 12.77 17.86
C PHE A 174 -27.64 11.46 17.07
N ALA A 175 -28.77 10.95 16.63
CA ALA A 175 -28.82 9.77 15.77
C ALA A 175 -28.07 10.00 14.46
N VAL A 176 -28.30 11.16 13.80
CA VAL A 176 -27.58 11.51 12.58
C VAL A 176 -26.07 11.66 12.83
N VAL A 177 -25.67 12.31 13.93
CA VAL A 177 -24.26 12.42 14.32
C VAL A 177 -23.65 11.03 14.52
N GLY A 178 -24.37 10.13 15.20
CA GLY A 178 -23.92 8.74 15.41
C GLY A 178 -23.69 7.99 14.09
N ASP A 179 -24.66 8.05 13.17
CA ASP A 179 -24.58 7.41 11.86
C ASP A 179 -23.45 7.96 11.00
N VAL A 180 -23.25 9.29 11.01
CA VAL A 180 -22.13 9.94 10.32
C VAL A 180 -20.80 9.48 10.91
N THR A 181 -20.69 9.44 12.24
CA THR A 181 -19.49 8.98 12.95
C THR A 181 -19.15 7.56 12.58
N LEU A 182 -20.11 6.65 12.64
CA LEU A 182 -19.91 5.22 12.32
C LEU A 182 -19.50 5.04 10.85
N SER A 183 -20.21 5.69 9.94
CA SER A 183 -19.92 5.57 8.51
C SER A 183 -18.54 6.14 8.14
N THR A 184 -18.16 7.26 8.75
CA THR A 184 -16.87 7.89 8.52
C THR A 184 -15.74 7.05 9.10
N SER A 185 -15.89 6.58 10.33
CA SER A 185 -14.87 5.75 10.99
C SER A 185 -14.59 4.44 10.23
N ALA A 186 -15.56 3.91 9.50
CA ALA A 186 -15.40 2.73 8.67
C ALA A 186 -14.56 2.98 7.40
N GLN A 187 -14.47 4.24 6.93
CA GLN A 187 -13.79 4.63 5.69
C GLN A 187 -12.50 5.41 5.90
N GLN A 188 -12.15 5.70 7.13
CA GLN A 188 -11.07 6.59 7.50
C GLN A 188 -9.97 5.86 8.25
N TYR A 189 -8.71 6.23 7.99
CA TYR A 189 -7.57 5.64 8.69
C TYR A 189 -7.20 6.38 9.97
N GLY A 190 -7.28 7.73 9.97
CA GLY A 190 -6.87 8.59 11.07
C GLY A 190 -8.02 9.15 11.89
N GLY A 191 -7.79 10.31 12.47
CA GLY A 191 -8.74 11.02 13.33
C GLY A 191 -9.84 11.74 12.56
N PHE A 192 -10.98 11.92 13.23
CA PHE A 192 -12.09 12.65 12.67
C PHE A 192 -12.67 13.62 13.74
N THR A 193 -13.00 14.81 13.32
CA THR A 193 -13.46 15.90 14.20
C THR A 193 -14.80 16.42 13.73
N LEU A 194 -15.72 16.58 14.67
CA LEU A 194 -16.96 17.32 14.50
C LEU A 194 -16.75 18.77 14.95
N SER A 195 -16.94 19.73 14.03
CA SER A 195 -16.79 21.14 14.38
C SER A 195 -17.96 21.64 15.23
N GLU A 196 -17.66 22.42 16.26
CA GLU A 196 -18.61 23.20 17.04
C GLU A 196 -19.85 22.44 17.50
N ILE A 197 -19.68 21.20 17.94
CA ILE A 197 -20.78 20.26 18.24
C ILE A 197 -21.78 20.81 19.27
N ASP A 198 -21.32 21.52 20.28
CA ASP A 198 -22.11 22.16 21.32
C ASP A 198 -23.02 23.26 20.75
N THR A 199 -22.44 24.21 20.01
CA THR A 199 -23.14 25.33 19.36
C THR A 199 -24.12 24.83 18.31
N VAL A 200 -23.73 23.83 17.53
CA VAL A 200 -24.58 23.28 16.45
C VAL A 200 -25.76 22.50 16.99
N LEU A 201 -25.61 21.79 18.13
CA LEU A 201 -26.68 20.99 18.72
C LEU A 201 -27.63 21.82 19.65
N ALA A 202 -27.19 22.96 20.15
CA ALA A 202 -27.99 23.79 21.06
C ALA A 202 -29.42 24.10 20.54
N PRO A 203 -29.65 24.55 19.28
CA PRO A 203 -30.99 24.84 18.77
C PRO A 203 -31.94 23.60 18.80
N TYR A 204 -31.40 22.41 18.61
CA TYR A 204 -32.17 21.16 18.66
C TYR A 204 -32.58 20.78 20.09
N ALA A 205 -31.72 21.10 21.07
CA ALA A 205 -32.06 20.93 22.47
C ALA A 205 -33.20 21.90 22.89
N GLU A 206 -33.08 23.17 22.53
CA GLU A 206 -34.11 24.20 22.80
C GLU A 206 -35.44 23.80 22.18
N SER A 207 -35.48 23.36 20.91
CA SER A 207 -36.73 22.96 20.25
C SER A 207 -37.35 21.69 20.80
N THR A 208 -36.60 20.90 21.53
CA THR A 208 -37.12 19.64 22.14
C THR A 208 -37.79 19.90 23.48
N TYR A 209 -37.33 20.89 24.23
CA TYR A 209 -37.77 21.14 25.60
C TYR A 209 -38.73 22.34 25.74
N ASN A 210 -38.96 23.11 24.64
CA ASN A 210 -39.97 24.15 24.55
C ASN A 210 -41.20 23.69 23.77
#